data_bd9d817ead0e72f565df18704d307abd
#
_entry.id   bd9d817ead0e72f565df18704d307abd
#
_cell.length_a   1.000
_cell.length_b   1.000
_cell.length_c   1.000
_cell.angle_alpha   90.00
_cell.angle_beta   90.00
_cell.angle_gamma   90.00
#
_symmetry.space_group_name_H-M   'P 1'
#
loop_
_entity.id
_entity.type
_entity.pdbx_description
1 polymer ?
#
loop_
_entity_poly.entity_id
_entity_poly.type
_entity_poly.pdbx_seq_one_letter_code
_entity_poly.pdbx_strand_id
1 'polypeptide(L)'
;MHKSIIYLYNRADCPTYILWSLLAHMLEKEGDVMKKKVVYSLDLTVKNNTQTGFKCRHEDVEFRQVAKAVKALLESLRRKAKAKGREWEYCVYGVVSNVSVSRCRVSSYHVHLLFYGSPCSEIAKEAKAYWTSHGYGNSIQQHLKLCKDYGKVDYVLKHAKAAKDFGLQKQAFMQFVGNVGAGSKEEAFELFGKVLPEAAVVYPYESWKERFVSC
;
A
#
# COMPACT_ATOMS: atom_id res chain seq x y z
N MET A 1 -39.15 -20.32 -11.22
CA MET A 1 -39.77 -19.00 -11.44
C MET A 1 -38.88 -18.02 -12.23
N HIS A 2 -37.97 -18.47 -13.09
CA HIS A 2 -37.03 -17.57 -13.82
C HIS A 2 -37.22 -17.53 -15.34
N LYS A 3 -38.26 -18.11 -15.89
CA LYS A 3 -38.48 -18.11 -17.36
C LYS A 3 -39.49 -17.05 -17.86
N SER A 4 -40.19 -16.35 -16.98
CA SER A 4 -41.24 -15.40 -17.38
C SER A 4 -40.73 -13.94 -17.54
N ILE A 5 -39.54 -13.60 -17.07
CA ILE A 5 -39.02 -12.23 -17.12
C ILE A 5 -38.33 -11.91 -18.45
N ILE A 6 -37.84 -12.93 -19.19
CA ILE A 6 -37.09 -12.74 -20.42
C ILE A 6 -37.98 -12.37 -21.61
N TYR A 7 -39.29 -12.68 -21.59
CA TYR A 7 -40.20 -12.44 -22.74
C TYR A 7 -40.77 -11.00 -22.79
N LEU A 8 -40.60 -10.16 -21.77
CA LEU A 8 -41.09 -8.78 -21.75
C LEU A 8 -40.08 -7.77 -22.33
N TYR A 9 -38.89 -8.20 -22.71
CA TYR A 9 -37.80 -7.30 -23.09
C TYR A 9 -37.70 -6.99 -24.61
N ASN A 10 -38.58 -7.51 -25.46
CA ASN A 10 -38.46 -7.35 -26.93
C ASN A 10 -39.48 -6.39 -27.56
N ARG A 11 -40.05 -5.45 -26.83
CA ARG A 11 -40.87 -4.39 -27.47
C ARG A 11 -40.24 -3.02 -27.20
N ALA A 12 -39.55 -2.52 -28.23
CA ALA A 12 -38.84 -1.24 -28.25
C ALA A 12 -39.70 0.00 -28.00
N ASP A 13 -41.02 -0.12 -27.96
CA ASP A 13 -41.95 0.99 -27.85
C ASP A 13 -42.69 1.06 -26.50
N CYS A 14 -42.21 0.33 -25.49
CA CYS A 14 -42.82 0.39 -24.16
C CYS A 14 -42.20 1.53 -23.33
N PRO A 15 -42.97 2.49 -22.81
CA PRO A 15 -42.46 3.59 -21.96
C PRO A 15 -41.70 3.09 -20.73
N THR A 16 -42.02 1.90 -20.25
CA THR A 16 -41.30 1.23 -19.16
C THR A 16 -39.87 0.82 -19.58
N TYR A 17 -39.64 0.46 -20.84
CA TYR A 17 -38.30 0.10 -21.32
C TYR A 17 -37.36 1.32 -21.33
N ILE A 18 -37.85 2.48 -21.76
CA ILE A 18 -37.08 3.73 -21.73
C ILE A 18 -36.77 4.12 -20.28
N LEU A 19 -37.74 3.96 -19.36
CA LEU A 19 -37.53 4.23 -17.95
C LEU A 19 -36.49 3.27 -17.33
N TRP A 20 -36.53 1.98 -17.67
CA TRP A 20 -35.55 0.99 -17.20
C TRP A 20 -34.18 1.17 -17.83
N SER A 21 -34.10 1.57 -19.11
CA SER A 21 -32.81 1.90 -19.73
C SER A 21 -32.20 3.18 -19.18
N LEU A 22 -33.02 4.21 -18.89
CA LEU A 22 -32.59 5.41 -18.18
C LEU A 22 -32.19 5.11 -16.74
N LEU A 23 -32.96 4.26 -16.03
CA LEU A 23 -32.63 3.83 -14.67
C LEU A 23 -31.35 2.97 -14.66
N ALA A 24 -31.20 2.05 -15.63
CA ALA A 24 -29.96 1.30 -15.81
C ALA A 24 -28.77 2.21 -16.16
N HIS A 25 -28.98 3.22 -17.00
CA HIS A 25 -27.94 4.19 -17.34
C HIS A 25 -27.67 5.19 -16.21
N MET A 26 -28.65 5.51 -15.40
CA MET A 26 -28.45 6.26 -14.14
C MET A 26 -27.78 5.39 -13.09
N LEU A 27 -28.18 4.11 -12.97
CA LEU A 27 -27.52 3.14 -12.09
C LEU A 27 -26.11 2.74 -12.60
N GLU A 28 -25.85 2.79 -13.91
CA GLU A 28 -24.50 2.70 -14.47
C GLU A 28 -23.70 3.98 -14.25
N LYS A 29 -24.31 5.15 -14.22
CA LYS A 29 -23.66 6.41 -13.82
C LYS A 29 -23.52 6.55 -12.31
N GLU A 30 -24.44 6.01 -11.52
CA GLU A 30 -24.30 5.82 -10.06
C GLU A 30 -23.53 4.54 -9.72
N GLY A 31 -23.50 3.58 -10.65
CA GLY A 31 -22.64 2.41 -10.73
C GLY A 31 -21.26 2.71 -11.29
N ASP A 32 -20.76 3.94 -11.14
CA ASP A 32 -19.37 4.09 -10.78
C ASP A 32 -19.23 3.23 -9.51
N VAL A 33 -19.02 1.93 -9.78
CA VAL A 33 -18.73 0.91 -8.78
C VAL A 33 -17.74 1.59 -7.89
N MET A 34 -18.19 2.04 -6.72
CA MET A 34 -17.30 2.67 -5.74
C MET A 34 -16.17 1.67 -5.59
N LYS A 35 -15.09 1.90 -6.35
CA LYS A 35 -13.95 0.97 -6.42
C LYS A 35 -13.57 0.77 -4.98
N LYS A 36 -13.90 -0.41 -4.44
CA LYS A 36 -13.81 -0.70 -3.02
C LYS A 36 -12.45 -0.24 -2.54
N LYS A 37 -12.42 0.82 -1.75
CA LYS A 37 -11.18 1.34 -1.21
C LYS A 37 -10.59 0.25 -0.32
N VAL A 38 -9.35 -0.10 -0.55
CA VAL A 38 -8.66 -1.20 0.12
C VAL A 38 -7.26 -0.75 0.49
N VAL A 39 -6.63 -1.48 1.40
CA VAL A 39 -5.23 -1.26 1.76
C VAL A 39 -4.39 -2.41 1.24
N TYR A 40 -3.34 -2.09 0.52
CA TYR A 40 -2.28 -3.03 0.15
C TYR A 40 -1.01 -2.74 0.94
N SER A 41 -0.35 -3.78 1.39
CA SER A 41 1.01 -3.71 1.92
C SER A 41 2.01 -4.21 0.88
N LEU A 42 3.14 -3.51 0.80
CA LEU A 42 4.28 -3.92 -0.01
C LEU A 42 5.54 -3.88 0.85
N ASP A 43 6.13 -5.03 1.06
CA ASP A 43 7.43 -5.15 1.71
C ASP A 43 8.52 -5.22 0.64
N LEU A 44 9.41 -4.24 0.61
CA LEU A 44 10.54 -4.16 -0.30
C LEU A 44 11.82 -4.49 0.46
N THR A 45 12.52 -5.53 0.02
CA THR A 45 13.81 -5.91 0.58
C THR A 45 14.94 -5.44 -0.32
N VAL A 46 16.08 -5.17 0.26
CA VAL A 46 17.32 -4.93 -0.50
C VAL A 46 17.81 -6.27 -1.06
N LYS A 47 18.36 -6.26 -2.26
CA LYS A 47 18.83 -7.46 -2.95
C LYS A 47 19.96 -8.13 -2.16
N ASN A 48 19.81 -9.43 -1.93
CA ASN A 48 20.74 -10.23 -1.15
C ASN A 48 21.78 -10.94 -2.04
N ASN A 49 22.56 -10.18 -2.78
CA ASN A 49 23.66 -10.70 -3.59
C ASN A 49 24.83 -9.68 -3.62
N THR A 50 25.92 -10.04 -4.28
CA THR A 50 27.18 -9.29 -4.27
C THR A 50 27.08 -7.86 -4.81
N GLN A 51 26.08 -7.57 -5.64
CA GLN A 51 25.83 -6.21 -6.12
C GLN A 51 24.33 -5.89 -6.10
N THR A 52 24.01 -4.71 -5.66
CA THR A 52 22.65 -4.16 -5.64
C THR A 52 22.56 -2.98 -6.62
N GLY A 53 21.35 -2.50 -6.88
CA GLY A 53 21.15 -1.23 -7.60
C GLY A 53 21.72 -0.01 -6.86
N PHE A 54 22.17 -0.17 -5.63
CA PHE A 54 22.90 0.85 -4.86
C PHE A 54 24.39 0.92 -5.20
N LYS A 55 24.87 0.09 -6.12
CA LYS A 55 26.27 0.00 -6.54
C LYS A 55 27.27 -0.40 -5.43
N CYS A 56 26.78 -1.07 -4.41
CA CYS A 56 27.59 -1.65 -3.31
C CYS A 56 27.07 -3.03 -2.96
N ARG A 57 27.80 -3.74 -2.08
CA ARG A 57 27.33 -5.01 -1.54
C ARG A 57 26.10 -4.80 -0.66
N HIS A 58 25.32 -5.83 -0.49
CA HIS A 58 24.11 -5.80 0.30
C HIS A 58 24.35 -5.37 1.77
N GLU A 59 25.41 -5.85 2.38
CA GLU A 59 25.84 -5.52 3.75
C GLU A 59 26.33 -4.06 3.88
N ASP A 60 26.80 -3.46 2.79
CA ASP A 60 27.35 -2.11 2.76
C ASP A 60 26.27 -1.07 2.43
N VAL A 61 25.00 -1.47 2.24
CA VAL A 61 23.92 -0.55 1.90
C VAL A 61 23.60 0.32 3.10
N GLU A 62 23.78 1.61 2.94
CA GLU A 62 23.46 2.59 3.98
C GLU A 62 22.00 3.02 3.93
N PHE A 63 21.50 3.40 5.10
CA PHE A 63 20.18 3.99 5.25
C PHE A 63 19.90 5.12 4.24
N ARG A 64 20.82 6.07 4.06
CA ARG A 64 20.63 7.22 3.17
C ARG A 64 20.39 6.80 1.72
N GLN A 65 21.02 5.72 1.27
CA GLN A 65 20.83 5.18 -0.07
C GLN A 65 19.41 4.63 -0.23
N VAL A 66 18.92 3.84 0.76
CA VAL A 66 17.55 3.30 0.75
C VAL A 66 16.53 4.43 0.81
N ALA A 67 16.73 5.41 1.69
CA ALA A 67 15.85 6.58 1.79
C ALA A 67 15.75 7.37 0.48
N LYS A 68 16.89 7.57 -0.22
CA LYS A 68 16.93 8.22 -1.53
C LYS A 68 16.18 7.39 -2.58
N ALA A 69 16.33 6.07 -2.57
CA ALA A 69 15.63 5.17 -3.48
C ALA A 69 14.11 5.20 -3.25
N VAL A 70 13.66 5.22 -1.99
CA VAL A 70 12.23 5.37 -1.64
C VAL A 70 11.67 6.71 -2.14
N LYS A 71 12.38 7.81 -1.93
CA LYS A 71 11.96 9.12 -2.45
C LYS A 71 11.84 9.11 -3.97
N ALA A 72 12.79 8.51 -4.68
CA ALA A 72 12.75 8.39 -6.13
C ALA A 72 11.59 7.50 -6.61
N LEU A 73 11.30 6.40 -5.90
CA LEU A 73 10.13 5.57 -6.12
C LEU A 73 8.83 6.37 -6.00
N LEU A 74 8.64 7.09 -4.89
CA LEU A 74 7.44 7.89 -4.66
C LEU A 74 7.28 8.99 -5.72
N GLU A 75 8.36 9.65 -6.11
CA GLU A 75 8.32 10.65 -7.17
C GLU A 75 7.99 10.03 -8.54
N SER A 76 8.46 8.81 -8.82
CA SER A 76 8.07 8.07 -10.03
C SER A 76 6.58 7.76 -10.05
N LEU A 77 6.01 7.30 -8.92
CA LEU A 77 4.58 7.06 -8.79
C LEU A 77 3.78 8.35 -8.99
N ARG A 78 4.21 9.47 -8.40
CA ARG A 78 3.57 10.78 -8.55
C ARG A 78 3.54 11.24 -10.01
N ARG A 79 4.65 11.07 -10.74
CA ARG A 79 4.72 11.39 -12.17
C ARG A 79 3.80 10.53 -13.00
N LYS A 80 3.72 9.22 -12.72
CA LYS A 80 2.79 8.30 -13.39
C LYS A 80 1.33 8.65 -13.09
N ALA A 81 1.00 8.99 -11.85
CA ALA A 81 -0.33 9.44 -11.47
C ALA A 81 -0.73 10.73 -12.22
N LYS A 82 0.20 11.70 -12.33
CA LYS A 82 -0.04 12.92 -13.10
C LYS A 82 -0.30 12.63 -14.58
N ALA A 83 0.45 11.69 -15.18
CA ALA A 83 0.28 11.29 -16.57
C ALA A 83 -1.05 10.56 -16.83
N LYS A 84 -1.55 9.80 -15.85
CA LYS A 84 -2.85 9.13 -15.89
C LYS A 84 -4.03 10.03 -15.50
N GLY A 85 -3.75 11.30 -15.12
CA GLY A 85 -4.75 12.24 -14.69
C GLY A 85 -5.40 11.84 -13.36
N ARG A 86 -6.77 11.99 -13.30
CA ARG A 86 -7.53 11.65 -12.09
C ARG A 86 -7.76 10.16 -11.88
N GLU A 87 -7.22 9.30 -12.71
CA GLU A 87 -7.37 7.85 -12.57
C GLU A 87 -6.64 7.27 -11.36
N TRP A 88 -5.60 7.97 -10.87
CA TRP A 88 -4.83 7.55 -9.71
C TRP A 88 -5.04 8.50 -8.55
N GLU A 89 -5.72 8.00 -7.53
CA GLU A 89 -5.93 8.70 -6.26
C GLU A 89 -5.47 7.78 -5.12
N TYR A 90 -4.40 8.14 -4.44
CA TYR A 90 -3.83 7.30 -3.41
C TYR A 90 -3.12 8.07 -2.30
N CYS A 91 -3.08 7.43 -1.14
CA CYS A 91 -2.18 7.75 -0.05
C CYS A 91 -1.22 6.58 0.12
N VAL A 92 0.07 6.87 0.27
CA VAL A 92 1.07 5.88 0.66
C VAL A 92 1.77 6.34 1.93
N TYR A 93 1.88 5.43 2.89
CA TYR A 93 2.71 5.57 4.09
C TYR A 93 3.79 4.52 4.05
N GLY A 94 5.05 4.91 4.29
CA GLY A 94 6.18 4.01 4.22
C GLY A 94 7.18 4.21 5.34
N VAL A 95 7.81 3.12 5.75
CA VAL A 95 8.87 3.10 6.77
C VAL A 95 10.04 2.30 6.25
N VAL A 96 11.25 2.87 6.33
CA VAL A 96 12.50 2.13 6.18
C VAL A 96 12.91 1.59 7.53
N SER A 97 13.22 0.32 7.61
CA SER A 97 13.63 -0.35 8.84
C SER A 97 14.79 -1.31 8.58
N ASN A 98 15.63 -1.49 9.58
CA ASN A 98 16.63 -2.54 9.62
C ASN A 98 16.44 -3.49 10.81
N VAL A 99 15.26 -3.46 11.41
CA VAL A 99 14.89 -4.29 12.56
C VAL A 99 14.08 -5.49 12.12
N SER A 100 14.48 -6.68 12.51
CA SER A 100 13.69 -7.90 12.35
C SER A 100 12.91 -8.18 13.63
N VAL A 101 11.59 -7.94 13.61
CA VAL A 101 10.70 -8.19 14.74
C VAL A 101 10.69 -9.67 15.15
N SER A 102 10.65 -10.57 14.17
CA SER A 102 10.58 -12.01 14.42
C SER A 102 11.87 -12.61 15.01
N ARG A 103 13.00 -11.96 14.74
CA ARG A 103 14.33 -12.42 15.16
C ARG A 103 14.96 -11.57 16.24
N CYS A 104 14.27 -10.52 16.68
CA CYS A 104 14.74 -9.58 17.70
C CYS A 104 16.16 -9.05 17.43
N ARG A 105 16.50 -8.76 16.19
CA ARG A 105 17.87 -8.33 15.81
C ARG A 105 17.86 -7.27 14.72
N VAL A 106 18.95 -6.55 14.64
CA VAL A 106 19.24 -5.70 13.48
C VAL A 106 19.43 -6.59 12.25
N SER A 107 18.83 -6.23 11.16
CA SER A 107 18.87 -6.95 9.88
C SER A 107 19.22 -5.99 8.75
N SER A 108 19.22 -6.49 7.53
CA SER A 108 19.34 -5.66 6.33
C SER A 108 18.18 -4.69 6.23
N TYR A 109 18.42 -3.55 5.61
CA TYR A 109 17.36 -2.59 5.35
C TYR A 109 16.26 -3.18 4.49
N HIS A 110 15.04 -2.85 4.86
CA HIS A 110 13.82 -3.16 4.13
C HIS A 110 12.84 -2.01 4.27
N VAL A 111 11.87 -1.95 3.38
CA VAL A 111 10.86 -0.89 3.34
C VAL A 111 9.48 -1.51 3.45
N HIS A 112 8.67 -0.99 4.36
CA HIS A 112 7.26 -1.32 4.46
C HIS A 112 6.45 -0.17 3.89
N LEU A 113 5.61 -0.45 2.90
CA LEU A 113 4.70 0.52 2.29
C LEU A 113 3.25 0.06 2.50
N LEU A 114 2.39 1.00 2.86
CA LEU A 114 0.94 0.82 2.94
C LEU A 114 0.30 1.76 1.91
N PHE A 115 -0.47 1.20 1.00
CA PHE A 115 -1.17 1.92 -0.05
C PHE A 115 -2.66 1.88 0.21
N TYR A 116 -3.31 3.02 0.14
CA TYR A 116 -4.75 3.17 0.17
C TYR A 116 -5.18 4.02 -1.03
N GLY A 117 -6.25 3.63 -1.71
CA GLY A 117 -6.78 4.43 -2.80
C GLY A 117 -7.25 3.63 -4.00
N SER A 118 -7.25 4.26 -5.17
CA SER A 118 -7.72 3.69 -6.43
C SER A 118 -6.79 4.06 -7.59
N PRO A 119 -6.41 3.13 -8.43
CA PRO A 119 -6.47 1.66 -8.30
C PRO A 119 -5.32 1.11 -7.43
N CYS A 120 -5.60 0.83 -6.17
CA CYS A 120 -4.60 0.54 -5.14
C CYS A 120 -3.63 -0.60 -5.53
N SER A 121 -4.15 -1.69 -6.09
CA SER A 121 -3.32 -2.84 -6.49
C SER A 121 -2.38 -2.51 -7.65
N GLU A 122 -2.81 -1.68 -8.60
CA GLU A 122 -1.99 -1.25 -9.73
C GLU A 122 -0.84 -0.37 -9.24
N ILE A 123 -1.15 0.61 -8.39
CA ILE A 123 -0.15 1.52 -7.80
C ILE A 123 0.92 0.73 -7.04
N ALA A 124 0.50 -0.24 -6.23
CA ALA A 124 1.42 -1.07 -5.46
C ALA A 124 2.26 -2.01 -6.35
N LYS A 125 1.70 -2.53 -7.44
CA LYS A 125 2.45 -3.30 -8.46
C LYS A 125 3.48 -2.43 -9.18
N GLU A 126 3.14 -1.19 -9.50
CA GLU A 126 4.08 -0.22 -10.11
C GLU A 126 5.24 0.11 -9.15
N ALA A 127 4.96 0.24 -7.85
CA ALA A 127 6.00 0.42 -6.85
C ALA A 127 6.96 -0.77 -6.80
N LYS A 128 6.42 -1.99 -6.81
CA LYS A 128 7.21 -3.23 -6.86
C LYS A 128 8.06 -3.31 -8.14
N ALA A 129 7.47 -3.01 -9.27
CA ALA A 129 8.15 -3.03 -10.57
C ALA A 129 9.29 -2.01 -10.62
N TYR A 130 9.06 -0.79 -10.13
CA TYR A 130 10.09 0.23 -10.03
C TYR A 130 11.30 -0.26 -9.20
N TRP A 131 11.06 -0.81 -8.01
CA TRP A 131 12.13 -1.28 -7.13
C TRP A 131 12.96 -2.39 -7.75
N THR A 132 12.29 -3.32 -8.41
CA THR A 132 12.92 -4.45 -9.08
C THR A 132 13.71 -4.03 -10.33
N SER A 133 13.16 -3.16 -11.16
CA SER A 133 13.81 -2.71 -12.41
C SER A 133 15.07 -1.87 -12.17
N HIS A 134 15.13 -1.18 -11.02
CA HIS A 134 16.33 -0.46 -10.60
C HIS A 134 17.36 -1.36 -9.87
N GLY A 135 17.10 -2.66 -9.77
CA GLY A 135 17.99 -3.62 -9.13
C GLY A 135 18.14 -3.45 -7.62
N TYR A 136 17.26 -2.67 -6.97
CA TYR A 136 17.31 -2.49 -5.51
C TYR A 136 16.95 -3.76 -4.76
N GLY A 137 16.06 -4.58 -5.32
CA GLY A 137 15.67 -5.87 -4.80
C GLY A 137 15.30 -6.84 -5.92
N ASN A 138 15.12 -8.13 -5.60
CA ASN A 138 14.64 -9.11 -6.57
C ASN A 138 13.12 -9.29 -6.42
N SER A 139 12.46 -9.76 -7.48
CA SER A 139 11.00 -9.90 -7.53
C SER A 139 10.44 -10.92 -6.53
N ILE A 140 11.23 -11.91 -6.14
CA ILE A 140 10.82 -13.01 -5.23
C ILE A 140 10.71 -12.51 -3.80
N GLN A 141 11.61 -11.62 -3.39
CA GLN A 141 11.68 -11.10 -2.02
C GLN A 141 10.77 -9.88 -1.78
N GLN A 142 10.02 -9.44 -2.78
CA GLN A 142 9.06 -8.34 -2.64
C GLN A 142 7.66 -8.89 -2.38
N HIS A 143 7.12 -8.64 -1.20
CA HIS A 143 5.83 -9.17 -0.78
C HIS A 143 4.74 -8.13 -0.91
N LEU A 144 3.90 -8.30 -1.94
CA LEU A 144 2.68 -7.49 -2.14
C LEU A 144 1.47 -8.29 -1.64
N LYS A 145 0.71 -7.72 -0.69
CA LYS A 145 -0.47 -8.37 -0.09
C LYS A 145 -1.60 -7.38 0.14
N LEU A 146 -2.82 -7.82 -0.12
CA LEU A 146 -4.03 -7.16 0.37
C LEU A 146 -4.07 -7.29 1.90
N CYS A 147 -4.23 -6.18 2.60
CA CYS A 147 -4.44 -6.19 4.04
C CYS A 147 -5.87 -6.67 4.32
N LYS A 148 -6.00 -7.67 5.18
CA LYS A 148 -7.31 -8.23 5.59
C LYS A 148 -7.85 -7.56 6.85
N ASP A 149 -6.94 -7.07 7.69
CA ASP A 149 -7.20 -6.44 8.97
C ASP A 149 -6.14 -5.37 9.28
N TYR A 150 -6.28 -4.70 10.42
CA TYR A 150 -5.39 -3.63 10.86
C TYR A 150 -4.00 -4.13 11.34
N GLY A 151 -3.79 -5.43 11.49
CA GLY A 151 -2.55 -6.00 12.05
C GLY A 151 -1.29 -5.66 11.24
N LYS A 152 -1.40 -5.52 9.91
CA LYS A 152 -0.28 -5.08 9.09
C LYS A 152 0.03 -3.60 9.27
N VAL A 153 -0.96 -2.77 9.53
CA VAL A 153 -0.79 -1.35 9.85
C VAL A 153 -0.06 -1.21 11.18
N ASP A 154 -0.53 -1.92 12.22
CA ASP A 154 0.13 -1.98 13.54
C ASP A 154 1.58 -2.44 13.43
N TYR A 155 1.84 -3.46 12.61
CA TYR A 155 3.18 -3.94 12.35
C TYR A 155 4.10 -2.84 11.81
N VAL A 156 3.63 -2.07 10.82
CA VAL A 156 4.40 -0.96 10.24
C VAL A 156 4.60 0.17 11.25
N LEU A 157 3.58 0.46 12.06
CA LEU A 157 3.69 1.44 13.15
C LEU A 157 4.72 1.03 14.21
N LYS A 158 4.78 -0.24 14.57
CA LYS A 158 5.79 -0.77 15.49
C LYS A 158 7.21 -0.56 14.96
N HIS A 159 7.44 -0.78 13.66
CA HIS A 159 8.73 -0.48 13.05
C HIS A 159 9.08 1.01 13.12
N ALA A 160 8.12 1.90 12.88
CA ALA A 160 8.34 3.34 13.00
C ALA A 160 8.64 3.77 14.45
N LYS A 161 7.98 3.14 15.44
CA LYS A 161 8.21 3.40 16.87
C LYS A 161 9.58 2.87 17.31
N ALA A 162 9.93 1.65 16.92
CA ALA A 162 11.22 1.04 17.22
C ALA A 162 12.40 1.86 16.67
N ALA A 163 12.30 2.37 15.45
CA ALA A 163 13.33 3.21 14.88
C ALA A 163 13.63 4.44 15.76
N LYS A 164 12.60 4.97 16.42
CA LYS A 164 12.74 6.08 17.39
C LYS A 164 13.35 5.62 18.72
N ASP A 165 12.84 4.53 19.29
CA ASP A 165 13.17 4.07 20.65
C ASP A 165 14.58 3.48 20.72
N PHE A 166 15.06 2.88 19.64
CA PHE A 166 16.40 2.29 19.56
C PHE A 166 17.45 3.18 18.88
N GLY A 167 17.17 4.49 18.75
CA GLY A 167 18.11 5.44 18.14
C GLY A 167 18.34 5.21 16.64
N LEU A 168 17.56 4.35 16.00
CA LEU A 168 17.58 4.16 14.55
C LEU A 168 16.97 5.41 13.91
N GLN A 169 17.55 5.83 12.79
CA GLN A 169 17.07 7.06 12.14
C GLN A 169 15.60 6.92 11.75
N LYS A 170 14.74 7.82 12.23
CA LYS A 170 13.32 7.85 11.93
C LYS A 170 13.07 8.08 10.44
N GLN A 171 12.28 7.22 9.81
CA GLN A 171 12.22 7.12 8.38
C GLN A 171 10.83 6.79 7.88
N ALA A 172 9.90 7.59 8.25
CA ALA A 172 8.58 7.55 7.66
C ALA A 172 8.52 8.42 6.41
N PHE A 173 7.96 7.89 5.35
CA PHE A 173 7.64 8.58 4.11
C PHE A 173 6.15 8.58 3.91
N MET A 174 5.63 9.66 3.37
CA MET A 174 4.21 9.78 3.07
C MET A 174 4.03 10.56 1.77
N GLN A 175 3.05 10.14 0.98
CA GLN A 175 2.67 10.83 -0.24
C GLN A 175 1.16 10.71 -0.44
N PHE A 176 0.56 11.78 -0.96
CA PHE A 176 -0.83 11.84 -1.37
C PHE A 176 -0.89 12.24 -2.84
N VAL A 177 -1.80 11.61 -3.56
CA VAL A 177 -2.06 11.94 -4.97
C VAL A 177 -3.55 11.88 -5.21
N GLY A 178 -4.07 12.90 -5.87
CA GLY A 178 -5.50 13.06 -6.11
C GLY A 178 -6.27 13.49 -4.86
N ASN A 179 -7.57 13.25 -4.85
CA ASN A 179 -8.47 13.67 -3.78
C ASN A 179 -8.78 12.52 -2.83
N VAL A 180 -7.79 12.05 -2.08
CA VAL A 180 -7.96 10.93 -1.13
C VAL A 180 -8.50 11.36 0.22
N GLY A 181 -8.59 12.66 0.48
CA GLY A 181 -9.09 13.20 1.75
C GLY A 181 -8.11 13.05 2.92
N ALA A 182 -6.81 12.85 2.65
CA ALA A 182 -5.78 12.78 3.67
C ALA A 182 -4.68 13.81 3.38
N GLY A 183 -4.37 14.67 4.35
CA GLY A 183 -3.29 15.66 4.28
C GLY A 183 -2.24 15.45 5.38
N SER A 184 -2.53 14.58 6.35
CA SER A 184 -1.65 14.25 7.48
C SER A 184 -1.50 12.74 7.65
N LYS A 185 -0.54 12.35 8.50
CA LYS A 185 -0.33 10.96 8.87
C LYS A 185 -1.56 10.41 9.62
N GLU A 186 -2.10 11.18 10.51
CA GLU A 186 -3.25 10.84 11.35
C GLU A 186 -4.47 10.56 10.46
N GLU A 187 -4.76 11.43 9.51
CA GLU A 187 -5.84 11.24 8.52
C GLU A 187 -5.63 9.99 7.66
N ALA A 188 -4.38 9.69 7.26
CA ALA A 188 -4.08 8.46 6.52
C ALA A 188 -4.40 7.21 7.33
N PHE A 189 -4.05 7.19 8.62
CA PHE A 189 -4.37 6.06 9.51
C PHE A 189 -5.85 5.94 9.80
N GLU A 190 -6.57 7.05 9.89
CA GLU A 190 -8.03 7.07 9.97
C GLU A 190 -8.67 6.43 8.72
N LEU A 191 -8.16 6.75 7.54
CA LEU A 191 -8.60 6.10 6.30
C LEU A 191 -8.36 4.60 6.29
N PHE A 192 -7.21 4.15 6.80
CA PHE A 192 -6.94 2.72 6.93
C PHE A 192 -7.93 2.04 7.88
N GLY A 193 -8.23 2.67 9.03
CA GLY A 193 -9.20 2.17 10.00
C GLY A 193 -10.63 2.09 9.48
N LYS A 194 -11.03 2.97 8.56
CA LYS A 194 -12.37 2.95 7.95
C LYS A 194 -12.61 1.73 7.05
N VAL A 195 -11.56 1.10 6.53
CA VAL A 195 -11.67 0.00 5.56
C VAL A 195 -11.09 -1.32 6.07
N LEU A 196 -10.31 -1.29 7.13
CA LEU A 196 -9.73 -2.48 7.74
C LEU A 196 -10.40 -2.77 9.07
N PRO A 197 -10.91 -3.99 9.29
CA PRO A 197 -11.39 -4.41 10.60
C PRO A 197 -10.22 -4.43 11.61
N GLU A 198 -10.56 -4.26 12.89
CA GLU A 198 -9.60 -4.42 13.97
C GLU A 198 -8.97 -5.82 13.92
N ALA A 199 -7.68 -5.87 14.20
CA ALA A 199 -6.97 -7.14 14.35
C ALA A 199 -6.81 -7.49 15.83
N ALA A 200 -6.83 -8.77 16.13
CA ALA A 200 -6.35 -9.21 17.42
C ALA A 200 -4.88 -8.81 17.60
N VAL A 201 -4.57 -8.11 18.68
CA VAL A 201 -3.19 -7.69 19.00
C VAL A 201 -2.39 -8.93 19.40
N VAL A 202 -1.71 -9.53 18.43
CA VAL A 202 -0.95 -10.77 18.65
C VAL A 202 0.32 -10.50 19.47
N TYR A 203 0.93 -9.32 19.30
CA TYR A 203 2.13 -8.91 20.04
C TYR A 203 2.04 -7.42 20.37
N PRO A 204 1.73 -7.04 21.63
CA PRO A 204 1.84 -5.67 22.09
C PRO A 204 3.26 -5.12 21.86
N TYR A 205 3.38 -3.84 21.55
CA TYR A 205 4.67 -3.22 21.28
C TYR A 205 5.66 -3.39 22.43
N GLU A 206 5.19 -3.27 23.67
CA GLU A 206 6.05 -3.39 24.86
C GLU A 206 6.66 -4.80 24.99
N SER A 207 5.87 -5.86 24.77
CA SER A 207 6.39 -7.25 24.75
C SER A 207 7.43 -7.46 23.63
N TRP A 208 7.26 -6.80 22.49
CA TRP A 208 8.22 -6.85 21.40
C TRP A 208 9.50 -6.07 21.73
N LYS A 209 9.36 -4.91 22.37
CA LYS A 209 10.47 -4.07 22.84
C LYS A 209 11.34 -4.81 23.85
N GLU A 210 10.73 -5.45 24.86
CA GLU A 210 11.43 -6.25 25.86
C GLU A 210 12.26 -7.37 25.21
N ARG A 211 11.70 -8.08 24.25
CA ARG A 211 12.45 -9.13 23.51
C ARG A 211 13.62 -8.56 22.72
N PHE A 212 13.48 -7.36 22.15
CA PHE A 212 14.55 -6.74 21.38
C PHE A 212 15.71 -6.28 22.27
N VAL A 213 15.43 -5.81 23.47
CA VAL A 213 16.44 -5.37 24.44
C VAL A 213 17.14 -6.54 25.11
N SER A 214 16.49 -7.72 25.19
CA SER A 214 17.05 -8.93 25.81
C SER A 214 17.87 -9.80 24.86
N CYS A 215 17.95 -9.46 23.58
CA CYS A 215 18.79 -10.12 22.58
C CYS A 215 20.10 -9.36 22.35
#